data_caf6799ee9bd6ad2d3daee056dd8ddd6
#
_entry.id   caf6799ee9bd6ad2d3daee056dd8ddd6
#
_cell.length_a   1.000
_cell.length_b   1.000
_cell.length_c   1.000
_cell.angle_alpha   90.00
_cell.angle_beta   90.00
_cell.angle_gamma   90.00
#
_symmetry.space_group_name_H-M   'P 1'
#
loop_
_entity.id
_entity.type
_entity.pdbx_description
1 polymer ?
#
loop_
_entity_poly.entity_id
_entity_poly.type
_entity_poly.pdbx_seq_one_letter_code
_entity_poly.pdbx_strand_id
1 'polypeptide(L)'
;AAAWDMEVLGEEQRDGYKAQKIAFNINAYSRITAYLLIPDSEYGKNSNAEDGKNSNAEDGLLLSAQNKKAGKFPAVVALHDHGAHLFIGKEKMIRPFFIASEEQDADGKISEKKKAANQEILDDADAWVNQLYEGQYVGDYLAKHGYVVLSIDAPMWGERGRKEGVDRNKYD
;
A
#
# COMPACT_ATOMS: atom_id res chain seq x y z
N ALA A 1 -18.41 19.81 8.02
CA ALA A 1 -17.26 18.98 7.65
C ALA A 1 -17.62 18.29 6.34
N ALA A 2 -16.68 18.18 5.39
CA ALA A 2 -16.88 17.37 4.20
C ALA A 2 -17.12 15.92 4.63
N ALA A 3 -18.02 15.22 3.93
CA ALA A 3 -18.18 13.79 4.12
C ALA A 3 -16.88 13.10 3.75
N TRP A 4 -16.49 12.09 4.50
CA TRP A 4 -15.31 11.27 4.21
C TRP A 4 -15.40 10.61 2.84
N ASP A 5 -16.60 10.15 2.44
CA ASP A 5 -16.96 9.64 1.11
C ASP A 5 -15.92 8.68 0.54
N MET A 6 -15.64 7.62 1.30
CA MET A 6 -14.68 6.59 0.91
C MET A 6 -15.27 5.67 -0.15
N GLU A 7 -14.48 5.44 -1.19
CA GLU A 7 -14.78 4.53 -2.29
C GLU A 7 -13.65 3.51 -2.44
N VAL A 8 -13.98 2.24 -2.65
CA VAL A 8 -13.01 1.21 -3.04
C VAL A 8 -12.92 1.19 -4.56
N LEU A 9 -11.78 1.59 -5.10
CA LEU A 9 -11.51 1.64 -6.53
C LEU A 9 -11.19 0.26 -7.09
N GLY A 10 -10.56 -0.60 -6.28
CA GLY A 10 -10.25 -1.98 -6.62
C GLY A 10 -9.55 -2.70 -5.49
N GLU A 11 -9.47 -4.02 -5.61
CA GLU A 11 -8.89 -4.86 -4.59
C GLU A 11 -8.12 -6.04 -5.19
N GLU A 12 -7.15 -6.53 -4.45
CA GLU A 12 -6.33 -7.70 -4.75
C GLU A 12 -6.18 -8.54 -3.47
N GLN A 13 -6.44 -9.84 -3.57
CA GLN A 13 -6.13 -10.75 -2.47
C GLN A 13 -4.65 -11.09 -2.52
N ARG A 14 -3.99 -10.94 -1.40
CA ARG A 14 -2.58 -11.29 -1.17
C ARG A 14 -2.47 -12.37 -0.11
N ASP A 15 -1.27 -12.87 0.09
CA ASP A 15 -0.99 -13.90 1.08
C ASP A 15 -1.22 -13.38 2.51
N GLY A 16 -2.36 -13.77 3.12
CA GLY A 16 -2.77 -13.43 4.47
C GLY A 16 -3.45 -12.07 4.66
N TYR A 17 -3.70 -11.31 3.60
CA TYR A 17 -4.39 -10.01 3.68
C TYR A 17 -4.98 -9.59 2.34
N LYS A 18 -5.95 -8.69 2.39
CA LYS A 18 -6.53 -8.01 1.24
C LYS A 18 -5.90 -6.63 1.08
N ALA A 19 -5.44 -6.31 -0.12
CA ALA A 19 -5.01 -4.97 -0.51
C ALA A 19 -6.14 -4.26 -1.26
N GLN A 20 -6.45 -3.03 -0.86
CA GLN A 20 -7.44 -2.19 -1.52
C GLN A 20 -6.80 -0.87 -1.93
N LYS A 21 -7.10 -0.40 -3.14
CA LYS A 21 -6.92 0.99 -3.53
C LYS A 21 -8.22 1.71 -3.24
N ILE A 22 -8.15 2.74 -2.43
CA ILE A 22 -9.32 3.52 -2.02
C ILE A 22 -9.15 4.98 -2.41
N ALA A 23 -10.27 5.68 -2.58
CA ALA A 23 -10.30 7.14 -2.70
C ALA A 23 -11.20 7.72 -1.61
N PHE A 24 -10.82 8.87 -1.06
CA PHE A 24 -11.62 9.56 -0.05
C PHE A 24 -11.31 11.05 0.01
N ASN A 25 -12.24 11.81 0.59
CA ASN A 25 -12.09 13.24 0.76
C ASN A 25 -11.30 13.56 2.02
N ILE A 26 -10.20 14.30 1.90
CA ILE A 26 -9.45 14.84 3.05
C ILE A 26 -9.99 16.19 3.51
N ASN A 27 -10.68 16.90 2.63
CA ASN A 27 -11.43 18.12 2.92
C ASN A 27 -12.49 18.35 1.82
N ALA A 28 -13.18 19.48 1.86
CA ALA A 28 -14.25 19.82 0.89
C ALA A 28 -13.78 19.95 -0.56
N TYR A 29 -12.47 20.10 -0.80
CA TYR A 29 -11.91 20.44 -2.11
C TYR A 29 -10.87 19.44 -2.61
N SER A 30 -10.54 18.44 -1.78
CA SER A 30 -9.44 17.52 -2.10
C SER A 30 -9.83 16.08 -1.82
N ARG A 31 -9.79 15.28 -2.88
CA ARG A 31 -9.95 13.83 -2.86
C ARG A 31 -8.58 13.21 -3.18
N ILE A 32 -8.18 12.20 -2.44
CA ILE A 32 -6.91 11.50 -2.63
C ILE A 32 -7.14 10.01 -2.74
N THR A 33 -6.15 9.32 -3.30
CA THR A 33 -6.06 7.87 -3.29
C THR A 33 -5.13 7.39 -2.17
N ALA A 34 -5.37 6.16 -1.73
CA ALA A 34 -4.56 5.48 -0.73
C ALA A 34 -4.53 3.98 -0.99
N TYR A 35 -3.54 3.28 -0.43
CA TYR A 35 -3.60 1.85 -0.23
C TYR A 35 -4.04 1.53 1.19
N LEU A 36 -5.00 0.61 1.30
CA LEU A 36 -5.51 0.07 2.56
C LEU A 36 -5.30 -1.45 2.55
N LEU A 37 -4.51 -1.94 3.50
CA LEU A 37 -4.28 -3.37 3.68
C LEU A 37 -5.06 -3.85 4.88
N ILE A 38 -5.81 -4.94 4.73
CA ILE A 38 -6.67 -5.51 5.75
C ILE A 38 -6.31 -6.97 5.93
N PRO A 39 -5.78 -7.38 7.10
CA PRO A 39 -5.48 -8.78 7.40
C PRO A 39 -6.71 -9.67 7.25
N ASP A 40 -6.50 -10.90 6.78
CA ASP A 40 -7.58 -11.88 6.73
C ASP A 40 -8.06 -12.24 8.14
N SER A 41 -9.37 -12.44 8.30
CA SER A 41 -9.98 -12.81 9.59
C SER A 41 -9.47 -14.17 10.14
N GLU A 42 -8.93 -14.98 9.25
CA GLU A 42 -8.34 -16.29 9.58
C GLU A 42 -6.86 -16.22 9.98
N TYR A 43 -6.25 -15.03 9.91
CA TYR A 43 -4.87 -14.84 10.27
C TYR A 43 -4.63 -15.29 11.73
N GLY A 44 -3.76 -16.27 11.90
CA GLY A 44 -3.41 -16.85 13.20
C GLY A 44 -4.17 -18.11 13.61
N LYS A 45 -5.09 -18.62 12.80
CA LYS A 45 -5.64 -19.98 13.03
C LYS A 45 -4.65 -21.08 12.58
N ASN A 46 -3.76 -20.78 11.64
CA ASN A 46 -2.80 -21.72 11.05
C ASN A 46 -1.34 -21.45 11.42
N SER A 47 -1.04 -20.62 12.40
CA SER A 47 0.34 -20.38 12.83
C SER A 47 0.88 -21.50 13.74
N ASN A 48 0.76 -22.74 13.28
CA ASN A 48 1.61 -23.86 13.71
C ASN A 48 2.82 -24.00 12.75
N ALA A 49 3.25 -22.92 12.12
CA ALA A 49 4.47 -22.91 11.33
C ALA A 49 5.66 -22.77 12.26
N GLU A 50 6.45 -23.83 12.30
CA GLU A 50 7.79 -23.91 12.84
C GLU A 50 8.68 -22.84 12.19
N ASP A 51 8.77 -21.66 12.80
CA ASP A 51 9.84 -20.73 12.50
C ASP A 51 10.44 -20.17 13.79
N GLY A 52 11.69 -20.48 13.90
CA GLY A 52 12.79 -20.03 14.74
C GLY A 52 12.47 -19.15 15.95
N LYS A 53 12.69 -19.72 17.11
CA LYS A 53 12.86 -19.04 18.38
C LYS A 53 13.77 -17.81 18.25
N ASN A 54 13.19 -16.63 18.23
CA ASN A 54 13.91 -15.40 18.54
C ASN A 54 13.10 -14.63 19.58
N SER A 55 13.59 -14.60 20.79
CA SER A 55 12.91 -14.31 22.04
C SER A 55 12.60 -12.83 22.33
N ASN A 56 12.64 -11.96 21.32
CA ASN A 56 12.34 -10.52 21.46
C ASN A 56 11.08 -10.06 20.71
N ALA A 57 10.33 -10.99 20.10
CA ALA A 57 9.11 -10.67 19.34
C ALA A 57 7.81 -10.97 20.14
N GLU A 58 7.91 -11.40 21.38
CA GLU A 58 6.77 -11.94 22.13
C GLU A 58 5.74 -10.87 22.52
N ASP A 59 6.15 -9.64 22.81
CA ASP A 59 5.22 -8.59 23.25
C ASP A 59 4.33 -8.06 22.12
N GLY A 60 4.85 -7.92 20.91
CA GLY A 60 4.06 -7.54 19.74
C GLY A 60 3.11 -8.63 19.27
N LEU A 61 3.53 -9.89 19.37
CA LEU A 61 2.74 -11.06 19.01
C LEU A 61 1.58 -11.31 19.98
N LEU A 62 1.77 -11.05 21.27
CA LEU A 62 0.73 -11.16 22.30
C LEU A 62 -0.37 -10.12 22.14
N LEU A 63 -0.03 -8.87 21.78
CA LEU A 63 -1.01 -7.80 21.49
C LEU A 63 -1.84 -8.14 20.26
N SER A 64 -1.24 -8.68 19.21
CA SER A 64 -1.96 -9.11 18.02
C SER A 64 -2.90 -10.28 18.31
N ALA A 65 -2.49 -11.25 19.13
CA ALA A 65 -3.30 -12.42 19.50
C ALA A 65 -4.52 -12.07 20.39
N GLN A 66 -4.39 -11.08 21.29
CA GLN A 66 -5.50 -10.60 22.11
C GLN A 66 -6.54 -9.83 21.28
N ASN A 67 -6.11 -9.02 20.32
CA ASN A 67 -6.99 -8.25 19.45
C ASN A 67 -7.74 -9.14 18.44
N LYS A 68 -7.16 -10.27 18.04
CA LYS A 68 -7.80 -11.29 17.18
C LYS A 68 -9.06 -11.91 17.81
N LYS A 69 -9.09 -12.11 19.12
CA LYS A 69 -10.29 -12.62 19.82
C LYS A 69 -11.48 -11.66 19.74
N ALA A 70 -11.25 -10.39 19.48
CA ALA A 70 -12.27 -9.36 19.43
C ALA A 70 -12.68 -8.96 17.98
N GLY A 71 -12.10 -9.59 16.95
CA GLY A 71 -12.32 -9.21 15.54
C GLY A 71 -11.79 -7.80 15.21
N LYS A 72 -10.84 -7.30 16.00
CA LYS A 72 -10.21 -5.98 15.83
C LYS A 72 -8.71 -6.16 15.58
N PHE A 73 -8.23 -5.53 14.53
CA PHE A 73 -6.79 -5.44 14.24
C PHE A 73 -6.26 -4.08 14.68
N PRO A 74 -5.03 -4.00 15.21
CA PRO A 74 -4.35 -2.72 15.35
C PRO A 74 -4.18 -2.07 13.97
N ALA A 75 -4.21 -0.74 13.92
CA ALA A 75 -4.08 0.00 12.68
C ALA A 75 -2.83 0.88 12.69
N VAL A 76 -2.18 0.99 11.54
CA VAL A 76 -0.99 1.80 11.30
C VAL A 76 -1.24 2.70 10.09
N VAL A 77 -0.87 3.97 10.22
CA VAL A 77 -0.73 4.86 9.06
C VAL A 77 0.76 4.86 8.69
N ALA A 78 1.07 4.25 7.55
CA ALA A 78 2.43 4.17 7.03
C ALA A 78 2.69 5.38 6.12
N LEU A 79 3.51 6.31 6.59
CA LEU A 79 3.95 7.46 5.82
C LEU A 79 5.28 7.14 5.15
N HIS A 80 5.37 7.41 3.84
CA HIS A 80 6.61 7.21 3.11
C HIS A 80 7.67 8.26 3.48
N ASP A 81 8.94 7.91 3.26
CA ASP A 81 10.06 8.82 3.43
C ASP A 81 10.11 9.93 2.37
N HIS A 82 10.89 10.98 2.63
CA HIS A 82 11.11 12.05 1.66
C HIS A 82 11.92 11.55 0.47
N GLY A 83 13.13 11.08 0.67
CA GLY A 83 14.04 10.43 -0.28
C GLY A 83 14.28 11.15 -1.62
N ALA A 84 13.81 12.39 -1.80
CA ALA A 84 13.89 13.18 -3.04
C ALA A 84 13.37 12.50 -4.32
N HIS A 85 12.74 11.32 -4.21
CA HIS A 85 12.18 10.55 -5.33
C HIS A 85 10.66 10.73 -5.39
N LEU A 86 10.21 11.79 -6.06
CA LEU A 86 8.81 12.23 -6.07
C LEU A 86 7.89 11.34 -6.93
N PHE A 87 8.47 10.51 -7.78
CA PHE A 87 7.74 9.66 -8.71
C PHE A 87 6.83 8.66 -8.01
N ILE A 88 7.28 8.10 -6.91
CA ILE A 88 6.56 7.17 -6.04
C ILE A 88 6.41 7.75 -4.64
N GLY A 89 5.29 7.47 -4.00
CA GLY A 89 4.98 7.89 -2.63
C GLY A 89 4.58 6.69 -1.79
N LYS A 90 3.30 6.40 -1.68
CA LYS A 90 2.76 5.23 -0.97
C LYS A 90 3.30 3.89 -1.51
N GLU A 91 3.76 3.88 -2.76
CA GLU A 91 4.40 2.73 -3.40
C GLU A 91 5.77 2.39 -2.79
N LYS A 92 6.39 3.28 -2.02
CA LYS A 92 7.58 2.99 -1.20
C LYS A 92 7.26 2.12 0.02
N MET A 93 6.00 2.16 0.48
CA MET A 93 5.56 1.48 1.70
C MET A 93 4.77 0.21 1.41
N ILE A 94 4.03 0.17 0.32
CA ILE A 94 3.14 -0.92 -0.06
C ILE A 94 3.40 -1.26 -1.53
N ARG A 95 3.59 -2.54 -1.81
CA ARG A 95 3.80 -3.00 -3.18
C ARG A 95 2.63 -2.56 -4.06
N PRO A 96 2.87 -1.82 -5.13
CA PRO A 96 1.81 -1.33 -5.99
C PRO A 96 1.05 -2.47 -6.68
N PHE A 97 -0.21 -2.23 -6.97
CA PHE A 97 -1.05 -3.06 -7.83
C PHE A 97 -1.93 -2.16 -8.69
N PHE A 98 -2.40 -2.69 -9.80
CA PHE A 98 -3.12 -1.92 -10.81
C PHE A 98 -4.51 -2.50 -11.00
N ILE A 99 -5.49 -1.61 -11.11
CA ILE A 99 -6.90 -1.98 -11.17
C ILE A 99 -7.29 -2.12 -12.64
N ALA A 100 -7.73 -3.30 -13.05
CA ALA A 100 -8.06 -3.59 -14.44
C ALA A 100 -9.07 -2.60 -15.05
N SER A 101 -10.06 -2.14 -14.28
CA SER A 101 -11.04 -1.16 -14.76
C SER A 101 -10.47 0.24 -15.01
N GLU A 102 -9.40 0.63 -14.30
CA GLU A 102 -8.70 1.89 -14.53
C GLU A 102 -7.73 1.81 -15.70
N GLU A 103 -7.39 0.60 -16.13
CA GLU A 103 -6.36 0.32 -17.11
C GLU A 103 -6.89 0.07 -18.50
N GLN A 104 -8.13 -0.39 -18.62
CA GLN A 104 -8.74 -0.74 -19.88
C GLN A 104 -9.25 0.50 -20.62
N ASP A 105 -9.04 0.51 -21.92
CA ASP A 105 -9.70 1.45 -22.85
C ASP A 105 -11.17 1.07 -23.06
N ALA A 106 -11.87 1.82 -23.93
CA ALA A 106 -13.27 1.56 -24.27
C ALA A 106 -13.51 0.17 -24.86
N ASP A 107 -12.47 -0.46 -25.42
CA ASP A 107 -12.52 -1.80 -26.03
C ASP A 107 -12.11 -2.90 -25.02
N GLY A 108 -11.88 -2.55 -23.75
CA GLY A 108 -11.48 -3.48 -22.69
C GLY A 108 -10.02 -3.93 -22.78
N LYS A 109 -9.19 -3.22 -23.53
CA LYS A 109 -7.76 -3.52 -23.70
C LYS A 109 -6.89 -2.57 -22.91
N ILE A 110 -5.84 -3.08 -22.32
CA ILE A 110 -4.80 -2.26 -21.68
C ILE A 110 -3.81 -1.82 -22.74
N SER A 111 -3.68 -0.52 -22.95
CA SER A 111 -2.73 0.03 -23.91
C SER A 111 -1.28 -0.27 -23.49
N GLU A 112 -0.39 -0.49 -24.46
CA GLU A 112 1.03 -0.75 -24.21
C GLU A 112 1.70 0.42 -23.45
N LYS A 113 1.28 1.66 -23.73
CA LYS A 113 1.73 2.84 -22.99
C LYS A 113 1.41 2.73 -21.49
N LYS A 114 0.21 2.25 -21.16
CA LYS A 114 -0.24 2.12 -19.79
C LYS A 114 0.46 0.96 -19.08
N LYS A 115 0.67 -0.15 -19.75
CA LYS A 115 1.48 -1.27 -19.24
C LYS A 115 2.92 -0.83 -18.94
N ALA A 116 3.54 -0.07 -19.84
CA ALA A 116 4.88 0.45 -19.64
C ALA A 116 4.94 1.41 -18.45
N ALA A 117 3.97 2.30 -18.29
CA ALA A 117 3.89 3.21 -17.14
C ALA A 117 3.70 2.47 -15.81
N ASN A 118 2.89 1.41 -15.79
CA ASN A 118 2.70 0.57 -14.62
C ASN A 118 3.97 -0.20 -14.27
N GLN A 119 4.67 -0.71 -15.28
CA GLN A 119 5.95 -1.40 -15.07
C GLN A 119 7.00 -0.45 -14.51
N GLU A 120 7.10 0.79 -15.02
CA GLU A 120 7.99 1.80 -14.48
C GLU A 120 7.75 2.08 -12.99
N ILE A 121 6.47 2.15 -12.56
CA ILE A 121 6.14 2.33 -11.15
C ILE A 121 6.59 1.11 -10.31
N LEU A 122 6.40 -0.11 -10.81
CA LEU A 122 6.85 -1.32 -10.13
C LEU A 122 8.36 -1.38 -10.01
N ASP A 123 9.06 -1.11 -11.11
CA ASP A 123 10.52 -1.15 -11.14
C ASP A 123 11.14 -0.12 -10.18
N ASP A 124 10.58 1.09 -10.14
CA ASP A 124 11.01 2.15 -9.22
C ASP A 124 10.73 1.78 -7.75
N ALA A 125 9.54 1.24 -7.47
CA ALA A 125 9.17 0.84 -6.12
C ALA A 125 10.04 -0.33 -5.62
N ASP A 126 10.26 -1.35 -6.46
CA ASP A 126 11.12 -2.49 -6.14
C ASP A 126 12.57 -2.04 -5.95
N ALA A 127 13.10 -1.14 -6.81
CA ALA A 127 14.44 -0.60 -6.67
C ALA A 127 14.60 0.18 -5.35
N TRP A 128 13.60 1.01 -4.99
CA TRP A 128 13.58 1.77 -3.75
C TRP A 128 13.61 0.88 -2.53
N VAL A 129 12.73 -0.11 -2.49
CA VAL A 129 12.60 -1.04 -1.37
C VAL A 129 13.85 -1.91 -1.23
N ASN A 130 14.43 -2.38 -2.34
CA ASN A 130 15.68 -3.14 -2.32
C ASN A 130 16.86 -2.32 -1.78
N GLN A 131 16.92 -1.03 -2.11
CA GLN A 131 18.01 -0.16 -1.69
C GLN A 131 17.90 0.27 -0.22
N LEU A 132 16.71 0.56 0.28
CA LEU A 132 16.51 1.27 1.56
C LEU A 132 15.79 0.45 2.63
N TYR A 133 15.07 -0.60 2.24
CA TYR A 133 14.22 -1.40 3.13
C TYR A 133 14.49 -2.91 3.03
N GLU A 134 15.72 -3.28 2.65
CA GLU A 134 16.17 -4.68 2.59
C GLU A 134 15.29 -5.58 1.70
N GLY A 135 14.69 -5.01 0.66
CA GLY A 135 13.79 -5.73 -0.26
C GLY A 135 12.39 -5.97 0.30
N GLN A 136 12.01 -5.32 1.41
CA GLN A 136 10.74 -5.57 2.08
C GLN A 136 9.84 -4.34 2.10
N TYR A 137 8.65 -4.47 1.54
CA TYR A 137 7.60 -3.47 1.68
C TYR A 137 7.06 -3.48 3.11
N VAL A 138 7.34 -2.43 3.87
CA VAL A 138 7.01 -2.34 5.31
C VAL A 138 5.51 -2.48 5.57
N GLY A 139 4.65 -1.88 4.72
CA GLY A 139 3.21 -2.00 4.85
C GLY A 139 2.71 -3.42 4.63
N ASP A 140 3.22 -4.10 3.61
CA ASP A 140 2.88 -5.51 3.32
C ASP A 140 3.35 -6.43 4.44
N TYR A 141 4.54 -6.18 4.97
CA TYR A 141 5.05 -6.90 6.12
C TYR A 141 4.13 -6.75 7.35
N LEU A 142 3.74 -5.52 7.69
CA LEU A 142 2.83 -5.27 8.81
C LEU A 142 1.46 -5.91 8.61
N ALA A 143 0.91 -5.86 7.38
CA ALA A 143 -0.37 -6.50 7.09
C ALA A 143 -0.31 -8.02 7.28
N LYS A 144 0.77 -8.67 6.82
CA LYS A 144 1.04 -10.08 7.09
C LYS A 144 1.17 -10.41 8.59
N HIS A 145 1.48 -9.43 9.41
CA HIS A 145 1.59 -9.59 10.88
C HIS A 145 0.35 -9.12 11.63
N GLY A 146 -0.77 -8.92 10.94
CA GLY A 146 -2.07 -8.68 11.55
C GLY A 146 -2.36 -7.21 11.87
N TYR A 147 -1.73 -6.27 11.16
CA TYR A 147 -2.04 -4.85 11.24
C TYR A 147 -2.88 -4.41 10.05
N VAL A 148 -3.90 -3.61 10.27
CA VAL A 148 -4.51 -2.81 9.20
C VAL A 148 -3.53 -1.69 8.87
N VAL A 149 -3.20 -1.52 7.59
CA VAL A 149 -2.23 -0.50 7.16
C VAL A 149 -2.88 0.44 6.17
N LEU A 150 -2.80 1.73 6.43
CA LEU A 150 -3.19 2.79 5.50
C LEU A 150 -1.93 3.53 5.05
N SER A 151 -1.71 3.67 3.75
CA SER A 151 -0.65 4.51 3.20
C SER A 151 -1.18 5.48 2.16
N ILE A 152 -0.75 6.73 2.28
CA ILE A 152 -1.13 7.85 1.39
C ILE A 152 0.11 8.51 0.82
N ASP A 153 -0.06 9.18 -0.32
CA ASP A 153 0.99 10.05 -0.85
C ASP A 153 1.03 11.39 -0.10
N ALA A 154 2.22 11.87 0.23
CA ALA A 154 2.41 13.26 0.60
C ALA A 154 2.12 14.18 -0.60
N PRO A 155 1.81 15.48 -0.40
CA PRO A 155 1.71 16.44 -1.49
C PRO A 155 2.97 16.40 -2.35
N MET A 156 2.81 16.38 -3.68
CA MET A 156 3.87 16.30 -4.70
C MET A 156 4.45 14.90 -4.95
N TRP A 157 4.15 13.88 -4.14
CA TRP A 157 4.60 12.51 -4.37
C TRP A 157 3.55 11.65 -5.05
N GLY A 158 4.02 10.59 -5.72
CA GLY A 158 3.19 9.56 -6.30
C GLY A 158 2.04 10.12 -7.13
N GLU A 159 0.83 9.64 -6.95
CA GLU A 159 -0.35 10.08 -7.70
C GLU A 159 -0.71 11.56 -7.42
N ARG A 160 -0.30 12.12 -6.28
CA ARG A 160 -0.54 13.54 -5.96
C ARG A 160 0.43 14.49 -6.64
N GLY A 161 1.51 13.99 -7.23
CA GLY A 161 2.52 14.77 -7.95
C GLY A 161 2.67 14.40 -9.41
N ARG A 162 2.29 13.18 -9.78
CA ARG A 162 2.42 12.68 -11.15
C ARG A 162 1.51 13.48 -12.09
N LYS A 163 2.14 14.18 -13.02
CA LYS A 163 1.44 14.81 -14.15
C LYS A 163 1.98 14.20 -15.44
N GLU A 164 1.11 13.88 -16.39
CA GLU A 164 1.55 13.42 -17.71
C GLU A 164 2.48 14.44 -18.35
N GLY A 165 3.62 13.99 -18.87
CA GLY A 165 4.58 14.82 -19.61
C GLY A 165 5.53 15.66 -18.77
N VAL A 166 5.53 15.53 -17.45
CA VAL A 166 6.55 16.19 -16.59
C VAL A 166 7.73 15.22 -16.39
N ASP A 167 8.91 15.66 -16.79
CA ASP A 167 10.16 14.96 -16.49
C ASP A 167 10.41 15.00 -14.97
N ARG A 168 10.33 13.84 -14.34
CA ARG A 168 10.29 13.65 -12.89
C ARG A 168 11.65 13.70 -12.23
N ASN A 169 12.71 13.71 -13.02
CA ASN A 169 14.09 13.85 -12.56
C ASN A 169 14.54 15.31 -12.44
N LYS A 170 13.64 16.27 -12.65
CA LYS A 170 13.95 17.72 -12.64
C LYS A 170 13.51 18.45 -11.38
N TYR A 171 13.29 17.78 -10.28
CA TYR A 171 13.05 18.42 -8.98
C TYR A 171 14.26 18.28 -8.04
N ASP A 172 15.45 18.25 -8.61
CA ASP A 172 16.71 18.46 -7.90
C ASP A 172 16.99 19.96 -7.70
#